data_5f65a8b6f5a84ab105a9ab9b8f21fb98
#
_entry.id   5f65a8b6f5a84ab105a9ab9b8f21fb98
#
_cell.length_a   1.000
_cell.length_b   1.000
_cell.length_c   1.000
_cell.angle_alpha   90.00
_cell.angle_beta   90.00
_cell.angle_gamma   90.00
#
_symmetry.space_group_name_H-M   'P 1'
#
loop_
_entity.id
_entity.type
_entity.pdbx_description
1 polymer ?
#
loop_
_entity_poly.entity_id
_entity_poly.type
_entity_poly.pdbx_seq_one_letter_code
_entity_poly.pdbx_strand_id
1 'polypeptide(L)'
;AFYKIENSKQPINALFLASVVRLETGNGTSYSYRARNNVGGVMGRNGLRTFSSKEECLYYMQDFLYRGYINNGRKNVWNIGSKYCVGGNWAYKVNRLAIDSMQKSWGL
;
A
#
# COMPACT_ATOMS: atom_id res chain seq x y z
N ALA A 1 12.65 3.72 -0.19
CA ALA A 1 11.43 4.50 0.06
C ALA A 1 10.64 3.96 1.25
N PHE A 2 10.41 2.67 1.33
CA PHE A 2 9.65 2.07 2.45
C PHE A 2 10.30 2.35 3.81
N TYR A 3 11.62 2.24 3.89
CA TYR A 3 12.36 2.52 5.12
C TYR A 3 12.21 3.99 5.52
N LYS A 4 12.34 4.91 4.58
CA LYS A 4 12.17 6.35 4.85
C LYS A 4 10.77 6.66 5.37
N ILE A 5 9.75 6.02 4.79
CA ILE A 5 8.37 6.21 5.22
C ILE A 5 8.16 5.73 6.65
N GLU A 6 8.66 4.53 6.98
CA GLU A 6 8.50 3.96 8.32
C GLU A 6 9.16 4.82 9.40
N ASN A 7 10.26 5.51 9.05
CA ASN A 7 11.02 6.34 9.98
C ASN A 7 10.77 7.84 9.82
N SER A 8 9.65 8.22 9.23
CA SER A 8 9.29 9.62 8.98
C SER A 8 8.30 10.15 10.02
N LYS A 9 7.87 11.40 9.85
CA LYS A 9 6.84 12.03 10.68
C LYS A 9 5.43 11.47 10.42
N GLN A 10 5.26 10.77 9.30
CA GLN A 10 4.03 10.05 8.97
C GLN A 10 4.36 8.57 8.81
N PRO A 11 4.71 7.87 9.92
CA PRO A 11 5.22 6.51 9.82
C PRO A 11 4.14 5.52 9.40
N ILE A 12 4.49 4.68 8.44
CA ILE A 12 3.69 3.53 8.04
C ILE A 12 4.62 2.32 8.04
N ASN A 13 4.18 1.23 8.64
CA ASN A 13 4.95 -0.01 8.68
C ASN A 13 5.34 -0.42 7.26
N ALA A 14 6.64 -0.65 7.03
CA ALA A 14 7.16 -0.97 5.70
C ALA A 14 6.57 -2.25 5.13
N LEU A 15 6.41 -3.28 5.95
CA LEU A 15 5.85 -4.55 5.53
C LEU A 15 4.39 -4.40 5.13
N PHE A 16 3.61 -3.63 5.90
CA PHE A 16 2.21 -3.36 5.57
C PHE A 16 2.10 -2.63 4.22
N LEU A 17 2.85 -1.54 4.06
CA LEU A 17 2.78 -0.75 2.83
C LEU A 17 3.25 -1.54 1.61
N ALA A 18 4.32 -2.30 1.75
CA ALA A 18 4.79 -3.18 0.67
C ALA A 18 3.75 -4.23 0.30
N SER A 19 3.03 -4.77 1.28
CA SER A 19 1.98 -5.75 1.03
C SER A 19 0.79 -5.15 0.30
N VAL A 20 0.42 -3.91 0.64
CA VAL A 20 -0.62 -3.17 -0.10
C VAL A 20 -0.19 -2.98 -1.56
N VAL A 21 1.04 -2.56 -1.79
CA VAL A 21 1.57 -2.39 -3.14
C VAL A 21 1.54 -3.71 -3.92
N ARG A 22 1.95 -4.81 -3.30
CA ARG A 22 1.89 -6.13 -3.94
C ARG A 22 0.47 -6.51 -4.34
N LEU A 23 -0.48 -6.28 -3.45
CA LEU A 23 -1.90 -6.58 -3.75
C LEU A 23 -2.42 -5.73 -4.90
N GLU A 24 -2.19 -4.42 -4.83
CA GLU A 24 -2.76 -3.47 -5.80
C GLU A 24 -2.10 -3.55 -7.18
N THR A 25 -0.91 -4.12 -7.27
CA THR A 25 -0.16 -4.19 -8.52
C THR A 25 -0.03 -5.60 -9.09
N GLY A 26 -0.67 -6.60 -8.47
CA GLY A 26 -0.49 -8.00 -8.87
C GLY A 26 0.99 -8.40 -8.81
N ASN A 27 1.67 -8.14 -7.71
CA ASN A 27 3.10 -8.39 -7.51
C ASN A 27 3.99 -7.62 -8.50
N GLY A 28 3.58 -6.39 -8.86
CA GLY A 28 4.36 -5.55 -9.77
C GLY A 28 4.18 -5.88 -11.24
N THR A 29 3.14 -6.62 -11.61
CA THR A 29 2.90 -7.03 -13.00
C THR A 29 1.89 -6.16 -13.74
N SER A 30 1.10 -5.33 -13.03
CA SER A 30 0.03 -4.58 -13.66
C SER A 30 0.55 -3.52 -14.63
N TYR A 31 -0.28 -3.19 -15.63
CA TYR A 31 0.02 -2.13 -16.57
C TYR A 31 0.22 -0.78 -15.87
N SER A 32 -0.63 -0.48 -14.89
CA SER A 32 -0.54 0.77 -14.14
C SER A 32 0.78 0.91 -13.39
N TYR A 33 1.27 -0.18 -12.82
CA TYR A 33 2.56 -0.20 -12.17
C TYR A 33 3.69 0.06 -13.17
N ARG A 34 3.68 -0.64 -14.31
CA ARG A 34 4.76 -0.57 -15.30
C ARG A 34 4.75 0.72 -16.10
N ALA A 35 3.58 1.18 -16.53
CA ALA A 35 3.46 2.26 -17.50
C ALA A 35 3.07 3.60 -16.88
N ARG A 36 2.46 3.61 -15.69
CA ARG A 36 1.97 4.84 -15.03
C ARG A 36 2.66 5.11 -13.71
N ASN A 37 3.62 4.29 -13.31
CA ASN A 37 4.27 4.38 -11.99
C ASN A 37 3.25 4.39 -10.85
N ASN A 38 2.11 3.74 -11.05
CA ASN A 38 1.02 3.73 -10.08
C ASN A 38 1.10 2.42 -9.29
N VAL A 39 1.57 2.54 -8.04
CA VAL A 39 1.84 1.37 -7.19
C VAL A 39 0.67 1.06 -6.25
N GLY A 40 -0.41 1.82 -6.29
CA GLY A 40 -1.50 1.66 -5.33
C GLY A 40 -2.89 1.66 -5.94
N GLY A 41 -3.02 1.57 -7.25
CA GLY A 41 -4.32 1.66 -7.89
C GLY A 41 -4.97 3.03 -7.70
N VAL A 42 -4.19 4.09 -7.57
CA VAL A 42 -4.68 5.43 -7.29
C VAL A 42 -5.47 5.97 -8.47
N MET A 43 -6.70 6.40 -8.21
CA MET A 43 -7.57 6.95 -9.24
C MET A 43 -7.37 8.46 -9.39
N GLY A 44 -7.43 8.92 -10.64
CA GLY A 44 -7.46 10.32 -10.97
C GLY A 44 -8.80 10.70 -11.56
N ARG A 45 -8.85 11.87 -12.21
CA ARG A 45 -10.08 12.38 -12.82
C ARG A 45 -10.56 11.49 -13.97
N ASN A 46 -9.63 10.97 -14.77
CA ASN A 46 -9.93 10.23 -16.01
C ASN A 46 -9.46 8.78 -15.94
N GLY A 47 -9.57 8.15 -14.79
CA GLY A 47 -9.12 6.78 -14.60
C GLY A 47 -7.88 6.70 -13.73
N LEU A 48 -7.06 5.68 -13.92
CA LEU A 48 -5.85 5.49 -13.11
C LEU A 48 -4.86 6.62 -13.34
N ARG A 49 -4.39 7.20 -12.23
CA ARG A 49 -3.47 8.33 -12.26
C ARG A 49 -2.08 7.89 -12.67
N THR A 50 -1.38 8.76 -13.41
CA THR A 50 0.03 8.58 -13.78
C THR A 50 0.90 9.43 -12.86
N PHE A 51 1.97 8.84 -12.34
CA PHE A 51 2.96 9.53 -11.49
C PHE A 51 4.28 9.64 -12.22
N SER A 52 5.10 10.62 -11.83
CA SER A 52 6.43 10.82 -12.43
C SER A 52 7.40 9.71 -12.04
N SER A 53 7.19 9.09 -10.87
CA SER A 53 7.98 7.95 -10.40
C SER A 53 7.14 7.08 -9.46
N LYS A 54 7.58 5.85 -9.24
CA LYS A 54 6.95 4.96 -8.27
C LYS A 54 7.09 5.49 -6.84
N GLU A 55 8.21 6.14 -6.54
CA GLU A 55 8.42 6.76 -5.23
C GLU A 55 7.43 7.89 -4.97
N GLU A 56 7.16 8.72 -5.97
CA GLU A 56 6.16 9.77 -5.83
C GLU A 56 4.79 9.20 -5.49
N CYS A 57 4.41 8.10 -6.15
CA CYS A 57 3.16 7.41 -5.83
C CYS A 57 3.16 6.86 -4.40
N LEU A 58 4.28 6.28 -3.94
CA LEU A 58 4.39 5.80 -2.57
C LEU A 58 4.21 6.91 -1.56
N TYR A 59 4.81 8.08 -1.79
CA TYR A 59 4.65 9.22 -0.87
C TYR A 59 3.22 9.75 -0.89
N TYR A 60 2.57 9.72 -2.02
CA TYR A 60 1.14 10.05 -2.10
C TYR A 60 0.31 9.08 -1.23
N MET A 61 0.57 7.78 -1.35
CA MET A 61 -0.11 6.76 -0.55
C MET A 61 0.18 6.91 0.94
N GLN A 62 1.41 7.25 1.30
CA GLN A 62 1.80 7.52 2.67
C GLN A 62 0.92 8.61 3.28
N ASP A 63 0.81 9.75 2.62
CA ASP A 63 0.01 10.86 3.10
C ASP A 63 -1.46 10.46 3.20
N PHE A 64 -1.98 9.81 2.18
CA PHE A 64 -3.37 9.39 2.13
C PHE A 64 -3.72 8.42 3.27
N LEU A 65 -2.92 7.37 3.45
CA LEU A 65 -3.18 6.36 4.48
C LEU A 65 -2.94 6.90 5.89
N TYR A 66 -1.91 7.71 6.07
CA TYR A 66 -1.61 8.25 7.39
C TYR A 66 -2.69 9.24 7.83
N ARG A 67 -3.00 10.23 7.01
CA ARG A 67 -3.97 11.27 7.37
C ARG A 67 -5.40 10.75 7.45
N GLY A 68 -5.77 9.87 6.54
CA GLY A 68 -7.13 9.37 6.43
C GLY A 68 -7.44 8.18 7.35
N TYR A 69 -6.45 7.45 7.82
CA TYR A 69 -6.64 6.19 8.53
C TYR A 69 -5.84 6.12 9.83
N ILE A 70 -4.52 6.09 9.73
CA ILE A 70 -3.65 5.84 10.88
C ILE A 70 -3.77 6.93 11.93
N ASN A 71 -3.72 8.19 11.51
CA ASN A 71 -3.84 9.33 12.41
C ASN A 71 -5.23 9.47 13.02
N ASN A 72 -6.23 8.78 12.47
CA ASN A 72 -7.59 8.74 12.98
C ASN A 72 -7.87 7.49 13.83
N GLY A 73 -6.85 6.80 14.28
CA GLY A 73 -6.97 5.65 15.17
C GLY A 73 -7.05 4.31 14.50
N ARG A 74 -7.00 4.23 13.17
CA ARG A 74 -7.02 2.98 12.43
C ARG A 74 -5.60 2.48 12.25
N LYS A 75 -5.09 1.75 13.23
CA LYS A 75 -3.65 1.40 13.32
C LYS A 75 -3.32 -0.05 13.00
N ASN A 76 -4.29 -0.84 12.56
CA ASN A 76 -4.03 -2.21 12.12
C ASN A 76 -4.74 -2.47 10.79
N VAL A 77 -4.32 -3.55 10.12
CA VAL A 77 -4.82 -3.88 8.79
C VAL A 77 -6.34 -4.07 8.74
N TRP A 78 -6.92 -4.60 9.81
CA TRP A 78 -8.37 -4.86 9.87
C TRP A 78 -9.16 -3.56 9.98
N ASN A 79 -8.72 -2.64 10.84
CA ASN A 79 -9.36 -1.33 11.02
C ASN A 79 -9.21 -0.47 9.77
N ILE A 80 -8.07 -0.54 9.10
CA ILE A 80 -7.87 0.17 7.83
C ILE A 80 -8.77 -0.44 6.76
N GLY A 81 -8.80 -1.76 6.64
CA GLY A 81 -9.57 -2.46 5.62
C GLY A 81 -11.06 -2.23 5.70
N SER A 82 -11.62 -2.09 6.90
CA SER A 82 -13.05 -1.86 7.07
C SER A 82 -13.52 -0.54 6.48
N LYS A 83 -12.63 0.45 6.36
CA LYS A 83 -12.91 1.73 5.71
C LYS A 83 -12.44 1.74 4.25
N TYR A 84 -11.28 1.16 3.98
CA TYR A 84 -10.61 1.21 2.68
C TYR A 84 -11.38 0.41 1.62
N CYS A 85 -11.87 -0.77 1.99
CA CYS A 85 -12.55 -1.67 1.06
C CYS A 85 -13.71 -2.38 1.77
N VAL A 86 -14.83 -1.69 1.90
CA VAL A 86 -16.02 -2.21 2.59
C VAL A 86 -16.57 -3.43 1.84
N GLY A 87 -16.85 -4.50 2.59
CA GLY A 87 -17.43 -5.72 2.04
C GLY A 87 -16.44 -6.64 1.34
N GLY A 88 -15.17 -6.25 1.22
CA GLY A 88 -14.14 -7.08 0.62
C GLY A 88 -13.33 -7.84 1.66
N ASN A 89 -12.42 -8.68 1.18
CA ASN A 89 -11.46 -9.40 2.00
C ASN A 89 -10.06 -8.79 1.90
N TRP A 90 -10.01 -7.47 1.72
CA TRP A 90 -8.78 -6.71 1.50
C TRP A 90 -7.77 -6.92 2.63
N ALA A 91 -8.22 -6.77 3.87
CA ALA A 91 -7.35 -6.94 5.04
C ALA A 91 -6.75 -8.36 5.11
N TYR A 92 -7.56 -9.37 4.81
CA TYR A 92 -7.09 -10.75 4.75
C TYR A 92 -6.02 -10.93 3.68
N LYS A 93 -6.25 -10.39 2.49
CA LYS A 93 -5.29 -10.49 1.38
C LYS A 93 -3.97 -9.77 1.69
N VAL A 94 -4.04 -8.58 2.27
CA VAL A 94 -2.84 -7.83 2.68
C VAL A 94 -2.07 -8.61 3.73
N ASN A 95 -2.76 -9.15 4.73
CA ASN A 95 -2.14 -9.91 5.79
C ASN A 95 -1.45 -11.18 5.26
N ARG A 96 -2.07 -11.88 4.32
CA ARG A 96 -1.48 -13.06 3.68
C ARG A 96 -0.20 -12.70 2.92
N LEU A 97 -0.18 -11.59 2.22
CA LEU A 97 1.03 -11.14 1.52
C LEU A 97 2.13 -10.75 2.49
N ALA A 98 1.79 -10.15 3.62
CA ALA A 98 2.76 -9.83 4.65
C ALA A 98 3.41 -11.09 5.23
N ILE A 99 2.61 -12.11 5.52
CA ILE A 99 3.10 -13.40 6.02
C ILE A 99 4.00 -14.06 4.98
N ASP A 100 3.59 -14.08 3.72
CA ASP A 100 4.38 -14.63 2.62
C ASP A 100 5.75 -13.96 2.52
N SER A 101 5.78 -12.63 2.60
CA SER A 101 7.03 -11.86 2.56
C SER A 101 7.94 -12.20 3.73
N MET A 102 7.38 -12.33 4.92
CA MET A 102 8.15 -12.72 6.12
C MET A 102 8.75 -14.10 5.97
N GLN A 103 7.95 -15.06 5.51
CA GLN A 103 8.42 -16.45 5.34
C GLN A 103 9.57 -16.53 4.33
N LYS A 104 9.43 -15.85 3.20
CA LYS A 104 10.47 -15.81 2.17
C LYS A 104 11.75 -15.15 2.67
N SER A 105 11.62 -14.07 3.44
CA SER A 105 12.75 -13.37 4.02
C SER A 105 13.55 -14.24 5.01
N TRP A 106 12.88 -15.14 5.71
CA TRP A 106 13.49 -16.03 6.69
C TRP A 106 13.84 -17.40 6.13
N GLY A 107 13.62 -17.65 4.84
CA GLY A 107 13.92 -18.92 4.20
C GLY A 107 12.96 -20.05 4.58
N LEU A 108 11.76 -19.71 4.98
CA LEU A 108 10.75 -20.69 5.39
C LEU A 108 9.82 -21.11 4.23
#